data_70d8140eac7bec4a1dbf75d82e3aab20
#
_entry.id   70d8140eac7bec4a1dbf75d82e3aab20
#
_cell.length_a   1.000
_cell.length_b   1.000
_cell.length_c   1.000
_cell.angle_alpha   90.00
_cell.angle_beta   90.00
_cell.angle_gamma   90.00
#
_symmetry.space_group_name_H-M   'P 1'
#
loop_
_entity.id
_entity.type
_entity.pdbx_description
1 polymer ?
#
loop_
_entity_poly.entity_id
_entity_poly.type
_entity_poly.pdbx_seq_one_letter_code
_entity_poly.pdbx_strand_id
1 'polypeptide(L)'
;SIQDHQSLKGGEAMAAKANEESVDYCLNQLKDDDFIGIQTYTRTTFGPEGIVRPNVNQDNMLVMGYEYYPESLENVLRYVSSKISVPLIVTENGIATDDDNQRIEFVKTSLEGVQNCLNDGIDIRGYFYWSLLDNYEWVYGYKPHFGMVKVDLNTQVRSVKPSMKFFKDVIDNSKNLE
;
A
#
# COMPACT_ATOMS: atom_id res chain seq x y z
N SER A 1 10.45 1.79 0.94
CA SER A 1 9.16 1.09 1.10
C SER A 1 9.22 0.16 2.30
N ILE A 2 8.10 -0.03 2.98
CA ILE A 2 7.97 -0.91 4.14
C ILE A 2 7.10 -2.09 3.75
N GLN A 3 7.64 -3.30 3.93
CA GLN A 3 6.96 -4.53 3.56
C GLN A 3 6.15 -5.07 4.76
N ASP A 4 4.89 -5.49 4.50
CA ASP A 4 4.10 -6.24 5.47
C ASP A 4 4.58 -7.71 5.49
N HIS A 5 5.39 -8.07 6.50
CA HIS A 5 5.90 -9.42 6.67
C HIS A 5 4.97 -10.21 7.58
N GLN A 6 4.31 -11.22 7.03
CA GLN A 6 3.40 -12.11 7.74
C GLN A 6 3.94 -13.54 7.79
N SER A 7 3.38 -14.37 8.68
CA SER A 7 3.78 -15.77 8.81
C SER A 7 2.59 -16.73 8.81
N LEU A 8 2.80 -17.88 8.20
CA LEU A 8 2.06 -19.11 8.48
C LEU A 8 2.72 -19.85 9.64
N LYS A 9 2.03 -20.85 10.19
CA LYS A 9 2.57 -21.70 11.25
C LYS A 9 3.94 -22.28 10.86
N GLY A 10 4.95 -22.01 11.68
CA GLY A 10 6.34 -22.40 11.47
C GLY A 10 7.19 -21.40 10.69
N GLY A 11 6.62 -20.28 10.21
CA GLY A 11 7.34 -19.21 9.51
C GLY A 11 7.64 -17.98 10.40
N GLU A 12 7.20 -17.99 11.66
CA GLU A 12 7.21 -16.83 12.55
C GLU A 12 8.63 -16.26 12.76
N ALA A 13 9.62 -17.15 12.96
CA ALA A 13 11.01 -16.72 13.15
C ALA A 13 11.59 -16.05 11.89
N MET A 14 11.21 -16.51 10.69
CA MET A 14 11.68 -15.91 9.44
C MET A 14 11.01 -14.55 9.19
N ALA A 15 9.71 -14.41 9.45
CA ALA A 15 9.01 -13.14 9.36
C ALA A 15 9.59 -12.12 10.35
N ALA A 16 9.84 -12.53 11.60
CA ALA A 16 10.46 -11.68 12.61
C ALA A 16 11.85 -11.22 12.19
N LYS A 17 12.69 -12.14 11.69
CA LYS A 17 14.01 -11.82 11.17
C LYS A 17 13.96 -10.86 9.98
N ALA A 18 13.03 -11.07 9.04
CA ALA A 18 12.85 -10.18 7.90
C ALA A 18 12.44 -8.76 8.34
N ASN A 19 11.57 -8.64 9.36
CA ASN A 19 11.24 -7.36 9.95
C ASN A 19 12.46 -6.70 10.61
N GLU A 20 13.22 -7.43 11.41
CA GLU A 20 14.44 -6.92 12.08
C GLU A 20 15.46 -6.39 11.07
N GLU A 21 15.75 -7.17 10.02
CA GLU A 21 16.82 -6.86 9.05
C GLU A 21 16.43 -5.75 8.06
N SER A 22 15.16 -5.60 7.71
CA SER A 22 14.72 -4.65 6.67
C SER A 22 13.93 -3.48 7.22
N VAL A 23 12.99 -3.71 8.13
CA VAL A 23 12.08 -2.68 8.64
C VAL A 23 12.65 -2.02 9.90
N ASP A 24 12.89 -2.81 10.95
CA ASP A 24 13.34 -2.27 12.25
C ASP A 24 14.71 -1.59 12.16
N TYR A 25 15.62 -2.14 11.33
CA TYR A 25 16.90 -1.51 11.06
C TYR A 25 16.73 -0.08 10.50
N CYS A 26 15.84 0.09 9.53
CA CYS A 26 15.56 1.42 8.96
C CYS A 26 14.86 2.33 9.97
N LEU A 27 13.84 1.84 10.67
CA LEU A 27 13.06 2.63 11.64
C LEU A 27 13.96 3.16 12.76
N ASN A 28 14.92 2.38 13.22
CA ASN A 28 15.87 2.80 14.27
C ASN A 28 16.73 4.01 13.87
N GLN A 29 16.93 4.25 12.56
CA GLN A 29 17.65 5.42 12.05
C GLN A 29 16.75 6.66 11.92
N LEU A 30 15.42 6.47 11.86
CA LEU A 30 14.43 7.51 11.54
C LEU A 30 13.65 8.01 12.77
N LYS A 31 13.94 7.49 13.96
CA LYS A 31 13.19 7.77 15.19
C LYS A 31 13.20 9.25 15.65
N ASP A 32 14.19 10.01 15.18
CA ASP A 32 14.38 11.41 15.53
C ASP A 32 13.95 12.35 14.38
N ASP A 33 13.36 11.82 13.29
CA ASP A 33 12.85 12.60 12.17
C ASP A 33 11.50 13.26 12.50
N ASP A 34 11.12 14.29 11.73
CA ASP A 34 9.85 15.01 11.90
C ASP A 34 8.63 14.17 11.54
N PHE A 35 8.77 13.22 10.61
CA PHE A 35 7.75 12.25 10.20
C PHE A 35 8.38 11.08 9.42
N ILE A 36 7.61 10.02 9.23
CA ILE A 36 8.02 8.89 8.38
C ILE A 36 7.03 8.67 7.24
N GLY A 37 7.58 8.56 6.02
CA GLY A 37 6.85 8.19 4.81
C GLY A 37 6.66 6.67 4.71
N ILE A 38 5.41 6.23 4.61
CA ILE A 38 5.03 4.83 4.47
C ILE A 38 4.69 4.54 3.00
N GLN A 39 5.35 3.53 2.43
CA GLN A 39 5.06 3.01 1.09
C GLN A 39 4.84 1.51 1.21
N THR A 40 3.63 1.02 0.93
CA THR A 40 3.32 -0.40 0.94
C THR A 40 2.22 -0.73 -0.06
N TYR A 41 2.28 -1.92 -0.69
CA TYR A 41 1.39 -2.34 -1.78
C TYR A 41 0.80 -3.72 -1.56
N THR A 42 1.47 -4.57 -0.79
CA THR A 42 1.12 -5.97 -0.58
C THR A 42 1.84 -6.53 0.64
N ARG A 43 1.72 -7.82 0.87
CA ARG A 43 2.43 -8.54 1.93
C ARG A 43 3.45 -9.54 1.38
N THR A 44 4.37 -9.98 2.24
CA THR A 44 5.20 -11.15 2.05
C THR A 44 4.90 -12.15 3.16
N THR A 45 4.51 -13.36 2.80
CA THR A 45 4.16 -14.41 3.76
C THR A 45 5.30 -15.41 3.87
N PHE A 46 5.69 -15.75 5.10
CA PHE A 46 6.73 -16.76 5.41
C PHE A 46 6.08 -18.04 5.94
N GLY A 47 6.49 -19.15 5.39
CA GLY A 47 6.20 -20.50 5.89
C GLY A 47 7.44 -21.14 6.51
N PRO A 48 7.36 -22.42 6.94
CA PRO A 48 8.45 -23.13 7.58
C PRO A 48 9.69 -23.32 6.69
N GLU A 49 9.52 -23.25 5.36
CA GLU A 49 10.59 -23.44 4.37
C GLU A 49 11.04 -22.13 3.70
N GLY A 50 10.51 -20.97 4.12
CA GLY A 50 10.84 -19.67 3.56
C GLY A 50 9.61 -18.91 3.04
N ILE A 51 9.83 -18.02 2.05
CA ILE A 51 8.77 -17.21 1.46
C ILE A 51 7.76 -18.10 0.73
N VAL A 52 6.50 -18.00 1.16
CA VAL A 52 5.36 -18.62 0.48
C VAL A 52 4.95 -17.72 -0.68
N ARG A 53 5.24 -18.16 -1.89
CA ARG A 53 4.78 -17.44 -3.08
C ARG A 53 3.30 -17.72 -3.31
N PRO A 54 2.48 -16.67 -3.54
CA PRO A 54 1.09 -16.88 -3.93
C PRO A 54 1.01 -17.75 -5.18
N ASN A 55 0.00 -18.59 -5.24
CA ASN A 55 -0.22 -19.41 -6.44
C ASN A 55 -0.61 -18.48 -7.60
N VAL A 56 0.19 -18.43 -8.65
CA VAL A 56 -0.01 -17.58 -9.83
C VAL A 56 -1.34 -17.84 -10.58
N ASN A 57 -2.00 -18.94 -10.28
CA ASN A 57 -3.30 -19.30 -10.86
C ASN A 57 -4.49 -18.88 -9.96
N GLN A 58 -4.24 -18.13 -8.89
CA GLN A 58 -5.30 -17.58 -8.04
C GLN A 58 -5.71 -16.20 -8.51
N ASP A 59 -7.00 -15.90 -8.41
CA ASP A 59 -7.61 -14.64 -8.89
C ASP A 59 -7.12 -13.38 -8.15
N ASN A 60 -6.35 -13.56 -7.07
CA ASN A 60 -5.81 -12.46 -6.26
C ASN A 60 -4.39 -12.00 -6.66
N MET A 61 -3.84 -12.54 -7.76
CA MET A 61 -2.52 -12.09 -8.27
C MET A 61 -2.65 -10.90 -9.20
N LEU A 62 -1.84 -9.89 -8.95
CA LEU A 62 -1.77 -8.67 -9.74
C LEU A 62 -0.73 -8.77 -10.86
N VAL A 63 -0.85 -7.89 -11.86
CA VAL A 63 0.07 -7.81 -13.01
C VAL A 63 1.53 -7.62 -12.62
N MET A 64 1.80 -7.05 -11.44
CA MET A 64 3.15 -6.91 -10.88
C MET A 64 3.70 -8.20 -10.25
N GLY A 65 2.94 -9.29 -10.24
CA GLY A 65 3.35 -10.57 -9.66
C GLY A 65 3.29 -10.63 -8.13
N TYR A 66 2.52 -9.75 -7.50
CA TYR A 66 2.23 -9.81 -6.05
C TYR A 66 0.73 -9.91 -5.77
N GLU A 67 0.43 -10.29 -4.53
CA GLU A 67 -0.93 -10.58 -4.07
C GLU A 67 -1.76 -9.30 -3.96
N TYR A 68 -3.05 -9.37 -4.33
CA TYR A 68 -4.04 -8.38 -3.94
C TYR A 68 -4.28 -8.49 -2.44
N TYR A 69 -3.77 -7.53 -1.67
CA TYR A 69 -3.87 -7.54 -0.20
C TYR A 69 -3.90 -6.10 0.36
N PRO A 70 -5.04 -5.40 0.28
CA PRO A 70 -5.16 -4.01 0.72
C PRO A 70 -4.96 -3.82 2.23
N GLU A 71 -5.21 -4.86 3.05
CA GLU A 71 -5.02 -4.85 4.51
C GLU A 71 -3.55 -4.64 4.92
N SER A 72 -2.61 -4.82 3.99
CA SER A 72 -1.19 -4.58 4.25
C SER A 72 -0.90 -3.18 4.79
N LEU A 73 -1.69 -2.17 4.37
CA LEU A 73 -1.50 -0.80 4.82
C LEU A 73 -1.77 -0.66 6.32
N GLU A 74 -2.90 -1.16 6.81
CA GLU A 74 -3.24 -1.12 8.24
C GLU A 74 -2.19 -1.86 9.06
N ASN A 75 -1.78 -3.07 8.62
CA ASN A 75 -0.78 -3.88 9.31
C ASN A 75 0.56 -3.14 9.43
N VAL A 76 1.03 -2.51 8.35
CA VAL A 76 2.28 -1.74 8.34
C VAL A 76 2.18 -0.51 9.24
N LEU A 77 1.08 0.25 9.18
CA LEU A 77 0.87 1.42 10.02
C LEU A 77 0.91 1.06 11.51
N ARG A 78 0.23 -0.01 11.90
CA ARG A 78 0.25 -0.54 13.27
C ARG A 78 1.63 -1.03 13.68
N TYR A 79 2.31 -1.75 12.80
CA TYR A 79 3.66 -2.25 13.07
C TYR A 79 4.63 -1.09 13.31
N VAL A 80 4.67 -0.11 12.40
CA VAL A 80 5.57 1.05 12.51
C VAL A 80 5.27 1.87 13.76
N SER A 81 4.00 2.18 14.04
CA SER A 81 3.60 2.94 15.24
C SER A 81 3.95 2.24 16.55
N SER A 82 4.03 0.90 16.55
CA SER A 82 4.47 0.13 17.71
C SER A 82 5.98 0.26 18.01
N LYS A 83 6.77 0.71 17.03
CA LYS A 83 8.23 0.81 17.10
C LYS A 83 8.73 2.24 17.34
N ILE A 84 8.02 3.21 16.80
CA ILE A 84 8.42 4.62 16.82
C ILE A 84 7.22 5.52 17.07
N SER A 85 7.48 6.73 17.60
CA SER A 85 6.44 7.67 18.03
C SER A 85 6.39 8.95 17.17
N VAL A 86 6.93 8.92 15.95
CA VAL A 86 6.86 10.07 15.04
C VAL A 86 5.62 9.97 14.16
N PRO A 87 5.09 11.11 13.64
CA PRO A 87 3.96 11.11 12.74
C PRO A 87 4.19 10.28 11.49
N LEU A 88 3.15 9.63 10.98
CA LEU A 88 3.19 8.82 9.76
C LEU A 88 2.48 9.54 8.61
N ILE A 89 3.03 9.43 7.41
CA ILE A 89 2.39 9.87 6.17
C ILE A 89 2.44 8.70 5.20
N VAL A 90 1.29 8.23 4.72
CA VAL A 90 1.27 7.26 3.63
C VAL A 90 1.63 7.99 2.35
N THR A 91 2.87 7.84 1.91
CA THR A 91 3.41 8.52 0.73
C THR A 91 3.14 7.75 -0.55
N GLU A 92 2.93 6.43 -0.46
CA GLU A 92 2.49 5.61 -1.58
C GLU A 92 1.70 4.39 -1.08
N ASN A 93 0.54 4.17 -1.71
CA ASN A 93 -0.25 2.95 -1.61
C ASN A 93 -1.13 2.84 -2.84
N GLY A 94 -1.17 1.70 -3.49
CA GLY A 94 -1.92 1.56 -4.74
C GLY A 94 -1.84 0.18 -5.36
N ILE A 95 -2.48 0.02 -6.50
CA ILE A 95 -2.61 -1.25 -7.20
C ILE A 95 -2.51 -1.06 -8.71
N ALA A 96 -1.77 -1.95 -9.37
CA ALA A 96 -1.75 -2.07 -10.82
C ALA A 96 -2.83 -3.05 -11.28
N THR A 97 -3.89 -2.52 -11.89
CA THR A 97 -5.00 -3.32 -12.42
C THR A 97 -5.71 -2.61 -13.56
N ASP A 98 -6.26 -3.40 -14.50
CA ASP A 98 -7.14 -2.92 -15.54
C ASP A 98 -8.62 -2.85 -15.09
N ASP A 99 -8.95 -3.55 -13.99
CA ASP A 99 -10.27 -3.49 -13.37
C ASP A 99 -10.34 -2.32 -12.36
N ASP A 100 -11.00 -1.24 -12.77
CA ASP A 100 -11.12 -0.06 -11.92
C ASP A 100 -12.05 -0.25 -10.72
N ASN A 101 -12.96 -1.23 -10.73
CA ASN A 101 -13.74 -1.60 -9.55
C ASN A 101 -12.84 -2.26 -8.50
N GLN A 102 -11.91 -3.13 -8.92
CA GLN A 102 -10.91 -3.70 -8.02
C GLN A 102 -10.03 -2.60 -7.40
N ARG A 103 -9.70 -1.55 -8.16
CA ARG A 103 -8.97 -0.38 -7.63
C ARG A 103 -9.78 0.38 -6.59
N ILE A 104 -11.09 0.59 -6.84
CA ILE A 104 -11.99 1.25 -5.87
C ILE A 104 -12.03 0.46 -4.56
N GLU A 105 -12.24 -0.85 -4.61
CA GLU A 105 -12.28 -1.70 -3.41
C GLU A 105 -10.93 -1.73 -2.67
N PHE A 106 -9.80 -1.74 -3.41
CA PHE A 106 -8.47 -1.63 -2.81
C PHE A 106 -8.32 -0.33 -2.01
N VAL A 107 -8.64 0.81 -2.63
CA VAL A 107 -8.54 2.13 -1.99
C VAL A 107 -9.48 2.24 -0.80
N LYS A 108 -10.71 1.74 -0.92
CA LYS A 108 -11.70 1.73 0.15
C LYS A 108 -11.19 0.96 1.37
N THR A 109 -10.77 -0.29 1.20
CA THR A 109 -10.23 -1.13 2.29
C THR A 109 -8.98 -0.51 2.91
N SER A 110 -8.07 0.04 2.09
CA SER A 110 -6.88 0.73 2.58
C SER A 110 -7.23 1.95 3.45
N LEU A 111 -8.19 2.77 3.02
CA LEU A 111 -8.64 3.93 3.79
C LEU A 111 -9.43 3.55 5.05
N GLU A 112 -10.20 2.46 5.03
CA GLU A 112 -10.81 1.88 6.24
C GLU A 112 -9.73 1.50 7.26
N GLY A 113 -8.63 0.88 6.81
CA GLY A 113 -7.48 0.57 7.65
C GLY A 113 -6.81 1.81 8.24
N VAL A 114 -6.65 2.88 7.45
CA VAL A 114 -6.17 4.19 7.94
C VAL A 114 -7.10 4.74 9.01
N GLN A 115 -8.42 4.70 8.78
CA GLN A 115 -9.41 5.19 9.74
C GLN A 115 -9.39 4.39 11.06
N ASN A 116 -9.23 3.06 10.98
CA ASN A 116 -9.06 2.21 12.17
C ASN A 116 -7.82 2.63 12.98
N CYS A 117 -6.70 2.86 12.32
CA CYS A 117 -5.48 3.34 12.96
C CYS A 117 -5.64 4.71 13.63
N LEU A 118 -6.32 5.65 12.95
CA LEU A 118 -6.65 6.97 13.53
C LEU A 118 -7.54 6.86 14.76
N ASN A 119 -8.56 6.00 14.71
CA ASN A 119 -9.46 5.75 15.84
C ASN A 119 -8.72 5.16 17.06
N ASP A 120 -7.64 4.40 16.80
CA ASP A 120 -6.78 3.82 17.84
C ASP A 120 -5.67 4.80 18.31
N GLY A 121 -5.68 6.04 17.83
CA GLY A 121 -4.78 7.12 18.25
C GLY A 121 -3.40 7.13 17.56
N ILE A 122 -3.23 6.42 16.45
CA ILE A 122 -2.00 6.48 15.66
C ILE A 122 -1.97 7.83 14.90
N ASP A 123 -0.88 8.58 15.02
CA ASP A 123 -0.70 9.90 14.38
C ASP A 123 -0.41 9.76 12.88
N ILE A 124 -1.45 9.65 12.06
CA ILE A 124 -1.38 9.59 10.60
C ILE A 124 -1.83 10.92 10.04
N ARG A 125 -0.95 11.62 9.29
CA ARG A 125 -1.19 13.00 8.83
C ARG A 125 -1.49 13.14 7.34
N GLY A 126 -1.42 12.06 6.57
CA GLY A 126 -1.72 12.11 5.14
C GLY A 126 -1.75 10.75 4.48
N TYR A 127 -2.46 10.68 3.36
CA TYR A 127 -2.52 9.52 2.48
C TYR A 127 -2.41 9.96 1.03
N PHE A 128 -1.46 9.38 0.29
CA PHE A 128 -1.26 9.59 -1.13
C PHE A 128 -1.37 8.27 -1.86
N TYR A 129 -2.28 8.23 -2.84
CA TYR A 129 -2.43 7.08 -3.70
C TYR A 129 -1.35 7.05 -4.80
N TRP A 130 -0.74 5.90 -5.03
CA TRP A 130 0.12 5.67 -6.19
C TRP A 130 -0.66 4.96 -7.30
N SER A 131 -0.95 5.63 -8.44
CA SER A 131 -0.51 6.95 -8.81
C SER A 131 -1.66 7.77 -9.43
N LEU A 132 -1.47 9.07 -9.59
CA LEU A 132 -2.47 9.90 -10.26
C LEU A 132 -2.65 9.50 -11.74
N LEU A 133 -1.54 9.37 -12.48
CA LEU A 133 -1.53 9.04 -13.90
C LEU A 133 -0.95 7.64 -14.12
N ASP A 134 -1.45 6.92 -15.15
CA ASP A 134 -0.71 5.78 -15.68
C ASP A 134 0.69 6.25 -16.10
N ASN A 135 1.73 5.53 -15.70
CA ASN A 135 3.12 5.93 -15.86
C ASN A 135 4.02 4.78 -16.30
N TYR A 136 5.32 5.06 -16.41
CA TYR A 136 6.34 4.07 -16.74
C TYR A 136 6.80 3.34 -15.46
N GLU A 137 6.55 2.03 -15.39
CA GLU A 137 6.82 1.20 -14.21
C GLU A 137 8.12 0.40 -14.40
N TRP A 138 9.25 1.08 -14.34
CA TRP A 138 10.60 0.49 -14.38
C TRP A 138 10.74 -0.65 -15.41
N VAL A 139 11.09 -1.86 -14.98
CA VAL A 139 11.28 -3.04 -15.85
C VAL A 139 10.00 -3.54 -16.54
N TYR A 140 8.83 -3.15 -16.06
CA TYR A 140 7.53 -3.52 -16.62
C TYR A 140 7.06 -2.56 -17.73
N GLY A 141 7.72 -1.39 -17.87
CA GLY A 141 7.36 -0.37 -18.86
C GLY A 141 5.97 0.22 -18.58
N TYR A 142 5.17 0.39 -19.62
CA TYR A 142 3.81 0.95 -19.53
C TYR A 142 2.70 -0.10 -19.37
N LYS A 143 3.04 -1.37 -19.08
CA LYS A 143 2.05 -2.45 -18.94
C LYS A 143 1.21 -2.35 -17.65
N PRO A 144 1.81 -2.04 -16.46
CA PRO A 144 1.03 -1.88 -15.25
C PRO A 144 0.29 -0.53 -15.24
N HIS A 145 -1.01 -0.56 -14.97
CA HIS A 145 -1.82 0.64 -14.88
C HIS A 145 -2.17 0.94 -13.42
N PHE A 146 -1.35 1.76 -12.77
CA PHE A 146 -1.58 2.25 -11.40
C PHE A 146 -2.50 3.47 -11.35
N GLY A 147 -2.54 4.25 -12.43
CA GLY A 147 -3.19 5.56 -12.43
C GLY A 147 -4.68 5.53 -12.13
N MET A 148 -5.15 6.51 -11.39
CA MET A 148 -6.58 6.88 -11.32
C MET A 148 -7.03 7.66 -12.55
N VAL A 149 -6.08 8.10 -13.38
CA VAL A 149 -6.30 8.75 -14.67
C VAL A 149 -5.52 7.97 -15.73
N LYS A 150 -6.24 7.47 -16.73
CA LYS A 150 -5.66 6.78 -17.88
C LYS A 150 -4.91 7.77 -18.76
N VAL A 151 -3.76 7.37 -19.28
CA VAL A 151 -2.98 8.12 -20.29
C VAL A 151 -2.93 7.32 -21.58
N ASP A 152 -3.40 7.91 -22.67
CA ASP A 152 -3.19 7.37 -24.00
C ASP A 152 -1.78 7.73 -24.47
N LEU A 153 -0.93 6.73 -24.66
CA LEU A 153 0.51 6.96 -24.96
C LEU A 153 0.75 7.59 -26.34
N ASN A 154 -0.18 7.45 -27.30
CA ASN A 154 -0.03 7.99 -28.64
C ASN A 154 -0.49 9.45 -28.71
N THR A 155 -1.65 9.73 -28.09
CA THR A 155 -2.30 11.05 -28.17
C THR A 155 -2.01 11.93 -26.96
N GLN A 156 -1.50 11.36 -25.87
CA GLN A 156 -1.31 12.00 -24.58
C GLN A 156 -2.62 12.49 -23.92
N VAL A 157 -3.77 12.02 -24.42
CA VAL A 157 -5.07 12.31 -23.82
C VAL A 157 -5.18 11.63 -22.45
N ARG A 158 -5.69 12.39 -21.48
CA ARG A 158 -5.90 11.94 -20.11
C ARG A 158 -7.38 11.74 -19.85
N SER A 159 -7.76 10.56 -19.38
CA SER A 159 -9.15 10.18 -19.11
C SER A 159 -9.31 9.77 -17.64
N VAL A 160 -10.17 10.49 -16.93
CA VAL A 160 -10.45 10.24 -15.50
C VAL A 160 -11.20 8.91 -15.36
N LYS A 161 -10.70 8.03 -14.50
CA LYS A 161 -11.32 6.74 -14.16
C LYS A 161 -12.37 6.91 -13.03
N PRO A 162 -13.32 5.96 -12.84
CA PRO A 162 -14.25 5.97 -11.73
C PRO A 162 -13.58 6.02 -10.35
N SER A 163 -12.44 5.35 -10.18
CA SER A 163 -11.65 5.39 -8.94
C SER A 163 -11.22 6.79 -8.52
N MET A 164 -10.88 7.67 -9.48
CA MET A 164 -10.55 9.06 -9.17
C MET A 164 -11.77 9.84 -8.68
N LYS A 165 -12.97 9.55 -9.22
CA LYS A 165 -14.22 10.17 -8.74
C LYS A 165 -14.53 9.71 -7.32
N PHE A 166 -14.42 8.41 -7.06
CA PHE A 166 -14.56 7.84 -5.72
C PHE A 166 -13.60 8.50 -4.72
N PHE A 167 -12.31 8.60 -5.07
CA PHE A 167 -11.30 9.20 -4.19
C PHE A 167 -11.56 10.69 -3.92
N LYS A 168 -11.99 11.43 -4.96
CA LYS A 168 -12.45 12.83 -4.80
C LYS A 168 -13.60 12.94 -3.80
N ASP A 169 -14.61 12.06 -3.92
CA ASP A 169 -15.77 12.08 -3.03
C ASP A 169 -15.36 11.80 -1.58
N VAL A 170 -14.40 10.91 -1.35
CA VAL A 170 -13.82 10.68 -0.01
C VAL A 170 -13.18 11.95 0.53
N ILE A 171 -12.34 12.64 -0.27
CA ILE A 171 -11.67 13.88 0.12
C ILE A 171 -12.68 14.99 0.42
N ASP A 172 -13.71 15.13 -0.41
CA ASP A 172 -14.71 16.20 -0.22
C ASP A 172 -15.58 15.94 1.03
N ASN A 173 -15.87 14.67 1.32
CA ASN A 173 -16.65 14.31 2.52
C ASN A 173 -15.81 14.48 3.80
N SER A 174 -14.51 14.23 3.77
CA SER A 174 -13.64 14.41 4.94
C SER A 174 -13.54 15.87 5.39
N LYS A 175 -13.61 16.83 4.45
CA LYS A 175 -13.60 18.28 4.75
C LYS A 175 -14.86 18.77 5.48
N ASN A 176 -15.93 18.01 5.49
CA ASN A 176 -17.18 18.35 6.17
C ASN A 176 -17.23 17.82 7.62
N LEU A 177 -16.16 17.18 8.09
CA LEU A 177 -16.05 16.62 9.44
C LEU A 177 -15.22 17.51 10.39
N GLU A 178 -14.66 18.62 9.88
CA GLU A 178 -14.00 19.69 10.65
C GLU A 178 -15.02 20.78 11.04
#